data_e848669eb8d644823e87a112405b2da1
#
_entry.id   e848669eb8d644823e87a112405b2da1
#
_cell.length_a   1.000
_cell.length_b   1.000
_cell.length_c   1.000
_cell.angle_alpha   90.00
_cell.angle_beta   90.00
_cell.angle_gamma   90.00
#
_symmetry.space_group_name_H-M   'P 1'
#
loop_
_entity.id
_entity.type
_entity.pdbx_description
1 polymer ?
#
loop_
_entity_poly.entity_id
_entity_poly.type
_entity_poly.pdbx_seq_one_letter_code
_entity_poly.pdbx_strand_id
1 'polypeptide(L)'
;EELGVKEYIKKSLGKGRISNVGIEYTPVGEKIVIGTSKPGLIIGRRGEKINELTAVLKKKFKLDNPHIEIREIMNPLLDAQLVADEIALLLERKGALKFKVIAYKMLQSIMKSGALGTEIALSGKLPSDRARTWRFTQGYLKKTGDPAKVVDKAQAQAKTLQGVVGIVVEILPPDAHIHDRIIVDEELRQKIRMLSAEPEKPKKKEKKK
;
A
#
# COMPACT_ATOMS: atom_id res chain seq x y z
N GLU A 1 -1.54 11.38 23.58
CA GLU A 1 -0.44 12.28 23.15
C GLU A 1 0.25 11.74 21.89
N GLU A 2 0.65 10.46 21.81
CA GLU A 2 1.30 9.85 20.64
C GLU A 2 0.53 10.02 19.32
N LEU A 3 -0.79 9.80 19.35
CA LEU A 3 -1.64 9.97 18.16
C LEU A 3 -1.55 11.40 17.61
N GLY A 4 -1.60 12.39 18.51
CA GLY A 4 -1.49 13.80 18.14
C GLY A 4 -0.14 14.16 17.51
N VAL A 5 0.95 13.54 17.97
CA VAL A 5 2.30 13.67 17.39
C VAL A 5 2.33 13.08 15.98
N LYS A 6 1.82 11.83 15.83
CA LYS A 6 1.76 11.14 14.54
C LYS A 6 0.93 11.92 13.51
N GLU A 7 -0.23 12.42 13.90
CA GLU A 7 -1.09 13.23 13.02
C GLU A 7 -0.44 14.57 12.65
N TYR A 8 0.19 15.23 13.61
CA TYR A 8 0.89 16.50 13.35
C TYR A 8 2.01 16.30 12.33
N ILE A 9 2.84 15.26 12.49
CA ILE A 9 3.93 14.94 11.55
C ILE A 9 3.37 14.64 10.15
N LYS A 10 2.33 13.77 10.05
CA LYS A 10 1.66 13.49 8.78
C LYS A 10 1.09 14.73 8.10
N LYS A 11 0.52 15.64 8.88
CA LYS A 11 -0.07 16.89 8.37
C LYS A 11 0.98 17.90 7.92
N SER A 12 2.09 18.05 8.66
CA SER A 12 3.15 19.02 8.34
C SER A 12 3.98 18.59 7.11
N LEU A 13 4.26 17.31 6.94
CA LEU A 13 5.05 16.80 5.83
C LEU A 13 4.21 16.55 4.56
N GLY A 14 2.89 16.44 4.70
CA GLY A 14 1.96 16.25 3.59
C GLY A 14 1.82 14.81 3.11
N LYS A 15 0.79 14.57 2.28
CA LYS A 15 0.45 13.24 1.73
C LYS A 15 1.53 12.70 0.80
N GLY A 16 1.71 11.38 0.75
CA GLY A 16 2.58 10.68 -0.19
C GLY A 16 4.07 10.76 0.12
N ARG A 17 4.43 11.17 1.33
CA ARG A 17 5.83 11.27 1.75
C ARG A 17 6.17 10.34 2.90
N ILE A 18 5.19 10.00 3.72
CA ILE A 18 5.35 9.22 4.93
C ILE A 18 4.57 7.92 4.80
N SER A 19 5.22 6.82 5.07
CA SER A 19 4.59 5.52 5.23
C SER A 19 4.11 5.35 6.67
N ASN A 20 5.06 5.22 7.58
CA ASN A 20 4.79 4.98 8.98
C ASN A 20 5.54 5.97 9.88
N VAL A 21 4.95 6.27 11.04
CA VAL A 21 5.57 7.05 12.12
C VAL A 21 5.53 6.20 13.38
N GLY A 22 6.69 5.74 13.83
CA GLY A 22 6.89 5.07 15.11
C GLY A 22 7.39 6.04 16.17
N ILE A 23 7.03 5.84 17.42
CA ILE A 23 7.58 6.55 18.58
C ILE A 23 8.17 5.47 19.49
N GLU A 24 9.45 5.59 19.76
CA GLU A 24 10.21 4.69 20.65
C GLU A 24 10.68 5.52 21.85
N TYR A 25 10.35 5.06 23.05
CA TYR A 25 10.81 5.70 24.27
C TYR A 25 12.17 5.13 24.67
N THR A 26 13.16 6.01 24.76
CA THR A 26 14.52 5.64 25.18
C THR A 26 14.86 6.34 26.49
N PRO A 27 15.82 5.81 27.29
CA PRO A 27 16.22 6.48 28.55
C PRO A 27 16.76 7.91 28.37
N VAL A 28 17.17 8.29 27.16
CA VAL A 28 17.76 9.60 26.82
C VAL A 28 16.72 10.58 26.29
N GLY A 29 15.54 10.08 25.90
CA GLY A 29 14.47 10.89 25.29
C GLY A 29 13.62 10.08 24.32
N GLU A 30 12.71 10.74 23.63
CA GLU A 30 11.81 10.12 22.69
C GLU A 30 12.41 10.08 21.29
N LYS A 31 12.45 8.90 20.69
CA LYS A 31 12.92 8.66 19.34
C LYS A 31 11.74 8.51 18.39
N ILE A 32 11.63 9.40 17.42
CA ILE A 32 10.57 9.38 16.41
C ILE A 32 11.13 8.83 15.11
N VAL A 33 10.69 7.64 14.72
CA VAL A 33 11.12 6.96 13.50
C VAL A 33 10.11 7.24 12.39
N ILE A 34 10.57 7.85 11.30
CA ILE A 34 9.74 8.20 10.15
C ILE A 34 10.17 7.37 8.93
N GLY A 35 9.28 6.47 8.47
CA GLY A 35 9.46 5.73 7.22
C GLY A 35 9.07 6.60 6.01
N THR A 36 9.97 6.72 5.03
CA THR A 36 9.74 7.55 3.84
C THR A 36 10.42 6.98 2.60
N SER A 37 9.83 7.26 1.41
CA SER A 37 10.47 6.98 0.12
C SER A 37 11.43 8.08 -0.34
N LYS A 38 11.36 9.29 0.26
CA LYS A 38 12.14 10.45 -0.19
C LYS A 38 12.70 11.21 1.02
N PRO A 39 13.79 10.71 1.65
CA PRO A 39 14.34 11.29 2.86
C PRO A 39 14.76 12.76 2.68
N GLY A 40 15.29 13.13 1.53
CA GLY A 40 15.73 14.49 1.25
C GLY A 40 14.62 15.56 1.35
N LEU A 41 13.36 15.19 1.09
CA LEU A 41 12.23 16.12 1.24
C LEU A 41 11.84 16.39 2.68
N ILE A 42 12.11 15.43 3.56
CA ILE A 42 11.85 15.54 5.01
C ILE A 42 12.99 16.30 5.69
N ILE A 43 14.24 15.96 5.33
CA ILE A 43 15.43 16.63 5.86
C ILE A 43 15.41 18.13 5.50
N GLY A 44 15.10 18.43 4.24
CA GLY A 44 15.15 19.80 3.73
C GLY A 44 16.57 20.29 3.49
N ARG A 45 16.68 21.56 3.12
CA ARG A 45 17.99 22.19 2.89
C ARG A 45 18.71 22.33 4.23
N ARG A 46 19.93 21.77 4.32
CA ARG A 46 20.78 21.83 5.54
C ARG A 46 20.10 21.33 6.84
N GLY A 47 19.08 20.47 6.76
CA GLY A 47 18.37 19.98 7.94
C GLY A 47 17.35 20.97 8.56
N GLU A 48 17.05 22.07 7.90
CA GLU A 48 16.20 23.14 8.41
C GLU A 48 14.80 22.63 8.80
N LYS A 49 14.15 21.81 7.94
CA LYS A 49 12.82 21.25 8.21
C LYS A 49 12.78 20.30 9.41
N ILE A 50 13.82 19.49 9.57
CA ILE A 50 13.90 18.59 10.75
C ILE A 50 14.04 19.42 12.01
N ASN A 51 14.90 20.45 12.00
CA ASN A 51 15.10 21.32 13.16
C ASN A 51 13.81 22.08 13.51
N GLU A 52 13.08 22.58 12.53
CA GLU A 52 11.76 23.20 12.75
C GLU A 52 10.76 22.21 13.35
N LEU A 53 10.66 20.99 12.80
CA LEU A 53 9.78 19.94 13.33
C LEU A 53 10.13 19.60 14.78
N THR A 54 11.41 19.38 15.07
CA THR A 54 11.90 19.09 16.43
C THR A 54 11.56 20.22 17.40
N ALA A 55 11.75 21.48 17.00
CA ALA A 55 11.42 22.63 17.83
C ALA A 55 9.92 22.74 18.13
N VAL A 56 9.07 22.46 17.13
CA VAL A 56 7.61 22.49 17.32
C VAL A 56 7.14 21.31 18.17
N LEU A 57 7.68 20.11 17.97
CA LEU A 57 7.36 18.94 18.78
C LEU A 57 7.70 19.16 20.25
N LYS A 58 8.88 19.72 20.54
CA LYS A 58 9.29 20.08 21.90
C LYS A 58 8.35 21.11 22.54
N LYS A 59 7.96 22.15 21.80
CA LYS A 59 7.09 23.21 22.32
C LYS A 59 5.63 22.76 22.48
N LYS A 60 5.08 22.06 21.50
CA LYS A 60 3.65 21.74 21.44
C LYS A 60 3.28 20.50 22.25
N PHE A 61 4.10 19.48 22.22
CA PHE A 61 3.83 18.17 22.85
C PHE A 61 4.64 17.95 24.12
N LYS A 62 5.48 18.93 24.53
CA LYS A 62 6.30 18.87 25.76
C LYS A 62 7.19 17.63 25.82
N LEU A 63 7.70 17.19 24.66
CA LEU A 63 8.59 16.02 24.57
C LEU A 63 9.98 16.38 25.10
N ASP A 64 10.57 15.47 25.90
CA ASP A 64 11.92 15.62 26.42
C ASP A 64 12.92 15.13 25.38
N ASN A 65 13.65 16.04 24.71
CA ASN A 65 14.68 15.74 23.73
C ASN A 65 14.24 14.80 22.57
N PRO A 66 13.21 15.21 21.75
CA PRO A 66 12.76 14.40 20.62
C PRO A 66 13.86 14.27 19.56
N HIS A 67 14.23 13.03 19.24
CA HIS A 67 15.19 12.71 18.19
C HIS A 67 14.46 12.13 17.00
N ILE A 68 14.64 12.71 15.80
CA ILE A 68 13.97 12.25 14.59
C ILE A 68 14.95 11.38 13.79
N GLU A 69 14.60 10.10 13.64
CA GLU A 69 15.30 9.16 12.75
C GLU A 69 14.48 8.96 11.47
N ILE A 70 15.14 8.95 10.32
CA ILE A 70 14.51 8.73 9.03
C ILE A 70 14.95 7.38 8.49
N ARG A 71 13.96 6.51 8.21
CA ARG A 71 14.19 5.21 7.53
C ARG A 71 13.74 5.32 6.09
N GLU A 72 14.65 5.03 5.17
CA GLU A 72 14.33 4.98 3.75
C GLU A 72 13.67 3.66 3.38
N ILE A 73 12.59 3.75 2.62
CA ILE A 73 11.86 2.59 2.09
C ILE A 73 12.36 2.33 0.67
N MET A 74 13.02 1.18 0.46
CA MET A 74 13.59 0.79 -0.83
C MET A 74 12.52 0.63 -1.91
N ASN A 75 11.40 -0.03 -1.60
CA ASN A 75 10.33 -0.34 -2.55
C ASN A 75 9.02 0.39 -2.17
N PRO A 76 8.84 1.66 -2.57
CA PRO A 76 7.65 2.43 -2.21
C PRO A 76 6.35 1.88 -2.81
N LEU A 77 6.42 1.08 -3.89
CA LEU A 77 5.26 0.45 -4.52
C LEU A 77 4.73 -0.77 -3.74
N LEU A 78 5.50 -1.32 -2.81
CA LEU A 78 5.06 -2.41 -1.94
C LEU A 78 4.46 -1.92 -0.63
N ASP A 79 4.56 -0.62 -0.34
CA ASP A 79 4.00 0.02 0.85
C ASP A 79 2.59 0.55 0.56
N ALA A 80 1.60 0.02 1.26
CA ALA A 80 0.20 0.36 1.01
C ALA A 80 -0.11 1.83 1.30
N GLN A 81 0.53 2.46 2.32
CA GLN A 81 0.25 3.85 2.68
C GLN A 81 0.77 4.82 1.62
N LEU A 82 1.98 4.61 1.12
CA LEU A 82 2.56 5.46 0.07
C LEU A 82 1.75 5.35 -1.23
N VAL A 83 1.34 4.14 -1.58
CA VAL A 83 0.51 3.90 -2.77
C VAL A 83 -0.88 4.53 -2.62
N ALA A 84 -1.53 4.39 -1.46
CA ALA A 84 -2.84 5.00 -1.20
C ALA A 84 -2.79 6.54 -1.32
N ASP A 85 -1.76 7.15 -0.76
CA ASP A 85 -1.54 8.58 -0.84
C ASP A 85 -1.21 9.04 -2.27
N GLU A 86 -0.43 8.26 -3.03
CA GLU A 86 -0.14 8.56 -4.44
C GLU A 86 -1.41 8.52 -5.29
N ILE A 87 -2.27 7.51 -5.08
CA ILE A 87 -3.59 7.43 -5.75
C ILE A 87 -4.43 8.66 -5.39
N ALA A 88 -4.44 9.07 -4.10
CA ALA A 88 -5.17 10.26 -3.65
C ALA A 88 -4.71 11.52 -4.39
N LEU A 89 -3.40 11.75 -4.46
CA LEU A 89 -2.82 12.88 -5.19
C LEU A 89 -3.11 12.84 -6.69
N LEU A 90 -3.09 11.66 -7.30
CA LEU A 90 -3.42 11.49 -8.72
C LEU A 90 -4.90 11.78 -8.99
N LEU A 91 -5.81 11.37 -8.11
CA LEU A 91 -7.24 11.67 -8.21
C LEU A 91 -7.52 13.18 -8.03
N GLU A 92 -6.85 13.83 -7.07
CA GLU A 92 -6.95 15.28 -6.86
C GLU A 92 -6.47 16.07 -8.08
N ARG A 93 -5.37 15.63 -8.74
CA ARG A 93 -4.80 16.31 -9.93
C ARG A 93 -5.55 16.04 -11.22
N LYS A 94 -5.91 14.77 -11.47
CA LYS A 94 -6.50 14.34 -12.77
C LYS A 94 -8.02 14.32 -12.77
N GLY A 95 -8.64 14.49 -11.61
CA GLY A 95 -10.08 14.45 -11.42
C GLY A 95 -10.64 13.04 -11.27
N ALA A 96 -11.82 12.97 -10.67
CA ALA A 96 -12.50 11.72 -10.34
C ALA A 96 -12.91 10.88 -11.55
N LEU A 97 -13.13 11.48 -12.74
CA LEU A 97 -13.54 10.75 -13.95
C LEU A 97 -12.52 9.71 -14.44
N LYS A 98 -11.22 9.97 -14.19
CA LYS A 98 -10.13 9.09 -14.63
C LYS A 98 -9.77 8.00 -13.62
N PHE A 99 -10.60 7.76 -12.61
CA PHE A 99 -10.33 6.84 -11.51
C PHE A 99 -9.97 5.42 -11.97
N LYS A 100 -10.65 4.86 -12.99
CA LYS A 100 -10.34 3.53 -13.52
C LYS A 100 -8.94 3.44 -14.08
N VAL A 101 -8.53 4.43 -14.89
CA VAL A 101 -7.20 4.46 -15.52
C VAL A 101 -6.11 4.56 -14.46
N ILE A 102 -6.33 5.40 -13.43
CA ILE A 102 -5.39 5.57 -12.31
C ILE A 102 -5.26 4.24 -11.55
N ALA A 103 -6.39 3.62 -11.17
CA ALA A 103 -6.41 2.37 -10.43
C ALA A 103 -5.70 1.24 -11.18
N TYR A 104 -6.02 1.01 -12.46
CA TYR A 104 -5.36 -0.03 -13.26
C TYR A 104 -3.87 0.22 -13.46
N LYS A 105 -3.46 1.47 -13.67
CA LYS A 105 -2.04 1.81 -13.81
C LYS A 105 -1.27 1.51 -12.52
N MET A 106 -1.80 1.93 -11.37
CA MET A 106 -1.16 1.66 -10.07
C MET A 106 -1.11 0.17 -9.78
N LEU A 107 -2.19 -0.54 -10.05
CA LEU A 107 -2.29 -1.99 -9.88
C LEU A 107 -1.22 -2.74 -10.70
N GLN A 108 -1.05 -2.36 -11.97
CA GLN A 108 0.02 -2.92 -12.82
C GLN A 108 1.42 -2.58 -12.30
N SER A 109 1.62 -1.37 -11.77
CA SER A 109 2.92 -0.96 -11.20
C SER A 109 3.27 -1.75 -9.95
N ILE A 110 2.30 -2.00 -9.06
CA ILE A 110 2.48 -2.82 -7.85
C ILE A 110 2.81 -4.27 -8.23
N MET A 111 2.08 -4.85 -9.19
CA MET A 111 2.35 -6.22 -9.64
C MET A 111 3.72 -6.37 -10.30
N LYS A 112 4.18 -5.34 -11.04
CA LYS A 112 5.53 -5.31 -11.64
C LYS A 112 6.63 -5.23 -10.58
N SER A 113 6.38 -4.62 -9.43
CA SER A 113 7.35 -4.58 -8.31
C SER A 113 7.42 -5.90 -7.52
N GLY A 114 6.65 -6.93 -7.92
CA GLY A 114 6.75 -8.28 -7.38
C GLY A 114 5.73 -8.63 -6.30
N ALA A 115 4.71 -7.81 -6.05
CA ALA A 115 3.64 -8.14 -5.12
C ALA A 115 2.91 -9.44 -5.53
N LEU A 116 2.54 -10.28 -4.56
CA LEU A 116 1.78 -11.52 -4.81
C LEU A 116 0.34 -11.22 -5.18
N GLY A 117 -0.22 -10.17 -4.63
CA GLY A 117 -1.56 -9.70 -4.94
C GLY A 117 -1.85 -8.34 -4.35
N THR A 118 -2.78 -7.64 -4.96
CA THR A 118 -3.19 -6.32 -4.51
C THR A 118 -4.67 -6.06 -4.80
N GLU A 119 -5.28 -5.29 -3.92
CA GLU A 119 -6.63 -4.75 -4.10
C GLU A 119 -6.63 -3.25 -3.85
N ILE A 120 -7.28 -2.53 -4.75
CA ILE A 120 -7.53 -1.09 -4.62
C ILE A 120 -9.04 -0.89 -4.61
N ALA A 121 -9.58 -0.40 -3.51
CA ALA A 121 -10.99 -0.05 -3.39
C ALA A 121 -11.16 1.47 -3.33
N LEU A 122 -11.97 2.00 -4.23
CA LEU A 122 -12.30 3.43 -4.33
C LEU A 122 -13.78 3.62 -4.00
N SER A 123 -14.07 4.40 -2.98
CA SER A 123 -15.42 4.64 -2.47
C SER A 123 -15.78 6.12 -2.54
N GLY A 124 -16.88 6.46 -3.18
CA GLY A 124 -17.32 7.84 -3.28
C GLY A 124 -18.20 8.11 -4.49
N LYS A 125 -18.36 9.39 -4.85
CA LYS A 125 -19.07 9.81 -6.07
C LYS A 125 -18.17 9.63 -7.29
N LEU A 126 -18.23 8.43 -7.88
CA LEU A 126 -17.40 7.98 -9.01
C LEU A 126 -18.26 7.14 -9.96
N PRO A 127 -18.44 7.47 -11.20
CA PRO A 127 -18.38 8.73 -11.96
C PRO A 127 -19.67 9.55 -11.86
N SER A 128 -20.71 9.04 -11.16
CA SER A 128 -22.04 9.65 -11.03
C SER A 128 -22.21 10.25 -9.62
N ASP A 129 -23.29 11.02 -9.44
CA ASP A 129 -23.61 11.66 -8.14
C ASP A 129 -23.94 10.66 -7.03
N ARG A 130 -24.35 9.43 -7.40
CA ARG A 130 -24.59 8.36 -6.44
C ARG A 130 -23.27 7.73 -6.00
N ALA A 131 -23.03 7.67 -4.71
CA ALA A 131 -21.86 7.02 -4.13
C ALA A 131 -21.85 5.51 -4.45
N ARG A 132 -20.70 5.02 -4.92
CA ARG A 132 -20.43 3.60 -5.19
C ARG A 132 -19.03 3.25 -4.78
N THR A 133 -18.82 1.95 -4.49
CA THR A 133 -17.49 1.40 -4.25
C THR A 133 -17.05 0.59 -5.46
N TRP A 134 -15.88 0.93 -5.99
CA TRP A 134 -15.23 0.23 -7.08
C TRP A 134 -14.02 -0.51 -6.54
N ARG A 135 -13.94 -1.81 -6.80
CA ARG A 135 -12.84 -2.66 -6.39
C ARG A 135 -12.07 -3.14 -7.62
N PHE A 136 -10.76 -3.01 -7.56
CA PHE A 136 -9.82 -3.45 -8.58
C PHE A 136 -8.86 -4.44 -7.92
N THR A 137 -8.86 -5.68 -8.39
CA THR A 137 -8.06 -6.76 -7.80
C THR A 137 -7.17 -7.38 -8.83
N GLN A 138 -5.96 -7.75 -8.45
CA GLN A 138 -5.04 -8.53 -9.29
C GLN A 138 -4.13 -9.40 -8.41
N GLY A 139 -3.83 -10.63 -8.89
CA GLY A 139 -3.02 -11.56 -8.14
C GLY A 139 -3.79 -12.28 -7.03
N TYR A 140 -3.03 -12.83 -6.07
CA TYR A 140 -3.56 -13.57 -4.94
C TYR A 140 -3.58 -12.69 -3.68
N LEU A 141 -4.76 -12.51 -3.10
CA LEU A 141 -4.93 -11.77 -1.85
C LEU A 141 -5.91 -12.51 -0.94
N LYS A 142 -5.48 -12.78 0.30
CA LYS A 142 -6.31 -13.40 1.31
C LYS A 142 -6.81 -12.35 2.30
N LYS A 143 -8.12 -12.30 2.53
CA LYS A 143 -8.77 -11.24 3.34
C LYS A 143 -9.16 -11.69 4.73
N THR A 144 -9.10 -12.99 4.99
CA THR A 144 -9.60 -13.59 6.23
C THR A 144 -8.56 -14.55 6.81
N GLY A 145 -8.67 -14.77 8.12
CA GLY A 145 -7.79 -15.67 8.86
C GLY A 145 -6.42 -15.04 9.17
N ASP A 146 -5.49 -15.87 9.58
CA ASP A 146 -4.15 -15.44 9.97
C ASP A 146 -3.35 -14.76 8.83
N PRO A 147 -3.41 -15.23 7.57
CA PRO A 147 -2.75 -14.56 6.45
C PRO A 147 -3.16 -13.10 6.23
N ALA A 148 -4.36 -12.70 6.68
CA ALA A 148 -4.81 -11.31 6.59
C ALA A 148 -3.97 -10.33 7.43
N LYS A 149 -3.26 -10.82 8.46
CA LYS A 149 -2.37 -10.00 9.29
C LYS A 149 -1.08 -9.61 8.56
N VAL A 150 -0.68 -10.41 7.58
CA VAL A 150 0.53 -10.18 6.78
C VAL A 150 0.27 -9.21 5.63
N VAL A 151 -1.00 -9.01 5.26
CA VAL A 151 -1.41 -8.05 4.23
C VAL A 151 -1.23 -6.63 4.75
N ASP A 152 -0.42 -5.84 4.05
CA ASP A 152 -0.31 -4.40 4.34
C ASP A 152 -1.55 -3.68 3.86
N LYS A 153 -2.20 -2.95 4.78
CA LYS A 153 -3.47 -2.26 4.53
C LYS A 153 -3.39 -0.80 4.92
N ALA A 154 -3.72 0.06 3.98
CA ALA A 154 -3.73 1.49 4.21
C ALA A 154 -4.97 2.18 3.66
N GLN A 155 -5.27 3.33 4.24
CA GLN A 155 -6.40 4.17 3.88
C GLN A 155 -5.95 5.60 3.61
N ALA A 156 -6.49 6.18 2.55
CA ALA A 156 -6.27 7.57 2.21
C ALA A 156 -7.57 8.24 1.75
N GLN A 157 -7.58 9.56 1.74
CA GLN A 157 -8.71 10.37 1.30
C GLN A 157 -8.26 11.34 0.22
N ALA A 158 -8.99 11.37 -0.90
CA ALA A 158 -8.80 12.36 -1.96
C ALA A 158 -9.93 13.39 -1.91
N LYS A 159 -9.57 14.66 -1.89
CA LYS A 159 -10.54 15.76 -1.96
C LYS A 159 -10.77 16.12 -3.43
N THR A 160 -11.95 15.81 -3.94
CA THR A 160 -12.34 16.11 -5.33
C THR A 160 -13.41 17.19 -5.36
N LEU A 161 -13.65 17.79 -6.53
CA LEU A 161 -14.70 18.82 -6.70
C LEU A 161 -16.09 18.29 -6.33
N GLN A 162 -16.35 16.99 -6.52
CA GLN A 162 -17.64 16.35 -6.24
C GLN A 162 -17.78 15.88 -4.77
N GLY A 163 -16.72 15.96 -3.98
CA GLY A 163 -16.68 15.51 -2.61
C GLY A 163 -15.42 14.70 -2.28
N VAL A 164 -15.43 14.03 -1.15
CA VAL A 164 -14.31 13.20 -0.68
C VAL A 164 -14.45 11.78 -1.23
N VAL A 165 -13.37 11.25 -1.77
CA VAL A 165 -13.25 9.86 -2.22
C VAL A 165 -12.35 9.11 -1.25
N GLY A 166 -12.88 8.04 -0.66
CA GLY A 166 -12.12 7.11 0.18
C GLY A 166 -11.35 6.11 -0.68
N ILE A 167 -10.11 5.87 -0.31
CA ILE A 167 -9.20 4.94 -0.99
C ILE A 167 -8.73 3.93 0.05
N VAL A 168 -8.87 2.67 -0.24
CA VAL A 168 -8.32 1.57 0.56
C VAL A 168 -7.41 0.76 -0.35
N VAL A 169 -6.19 0.54 0.08
CA VAL A 169 -5.20 -0.27 -0.64
C VAL A 169 -4.78 -1.41 0.25
N GLU A 170 -4.80 -2.61 -0.29
CA GLU A 170 -4.33 -3.83 0.35
C GLU A 170 -3.28 -4.46 -0.55
N ILE A 171 -2.08 -4.71 -0.02
CA ILE A 171 -0.94 -5.27 -0.76
C ILE A 171 -0.42 -6.48 0.01
N LEU A 172 -0.24 -7.59 -0.70
CA LEU A 172 0.44 -8.76 -0.17
C LEU A 172 1.89 -8.73 -0.69
N PRO A 173 2.88 -8.47 0.20
CA PRO A 173 4.28 -8.41 -0.21
C PRO A 173 4.80 -9.78 -0.65
N PRO A 174 5.88 -9.85 -1.46
CA PRO A 174 6.45 -11.10 -1.93
C PRO A 174 7.01 -11.98 -0.82
N ASP A 175 7.54 -11.35 0.24
CA ASP A 175 8.19 -12.00 1.38
C ASP A 175 7.19 -12.54 2.42
N ALA A 176 5.88 -12.42 2.14
CA ALA A 176 4.84 -12.87 3.04
C ALA A 176 4.86 -14.39 3.23
N HIS A 177 5.11 -14.82 4.46
CA HIS A 177 4.98 -16.22 4.83
C HIS A 177 3.51 -16.56 5.08
N ILE A 178 2.93 -17.35 4.17
CA ILE A 178 1.54 -17.80 4.24
C ILE A 178 1.54 -19.31 4.48
N HIS A 179 1.02 -19.74 5.63
CA HIS A 179 0.97 -21.16 6.00
C HIS A 179 0.15 -22.03 5.03
N ASP A 180 -0.86 -21.42 4.39
CA ASP A 180 -1.75 -22.12 3.46
C ASP A 180 -1.20 -22.19 2.02
N ARG A 181 -0.03 -21.63 1.75
CA ARG A 181 0.52 -21.62 0.40
C ARG A 181 1.11 -22.98 0.07
N ILE A 182 0.55 -23.63 -0.92
CA ILE A 182 1.11 -24.87 -1.46
C ILE A 182 2.42 -24.53 -2.16
N ILE A 183 3.52 -25.06 -1.63
CA ILE A 183 4.83 -24.98 -2.28
C ILE A 183 4.84 -26.06 -3.36
N VAL A 184 4.86 -25.63 -4.61
CA VAL A 184 4.92 -26.56 -5.75
C VAL A 184 6.37 -26.92 -6.00
N ASP A 185 6.83 -27.99 -5.38
CA ASP A 185 8.15 -28.55 -5.61
C ASP A 185 8.29 -29.12 -7.04
N GLU A 186 9.51 -29.26 -7.52
CA GLU A 186 9.77 -29.76 -8.87
C GLU A 186 9.19 -31.17 -9.09
N GLU A 187 9.20 -32.01 -8.06
CA GLU A 187 8.58 -33.33 -8.09
C GLU A 187 7.06 -33.27 -8.33
N LEU A 188 6.37 -32.35 -7.65
CA LEU A 188 4.95 -32.10 -7.87
C LEU A 188 4.66 -31.58 -9.28
N ARG A 189 5.54 -30.71 -9.81
CA ARG A 189 5.42 -30.23 -11.20
C ARG A 189 5.58 -31.36 -12.21
N GLN A 190 6.51 -32.30 -11.98
CA GLN A 190 6.69 -33.47 -12.82
C GLN A 190 5.48 -34.42 -12.76
N LYS A 191 4.96 -34.69 -11.56
CA LYS A 191 3.73 -35.46 -11.36
C LYS A 191 2.52 -34.84 -12.06
N ILE A 192 2.34 -33.51 -11.95
CA ILE A 192 1.27 -32.82 -12.66
C ILE A 192 1.43 -32.93 -14.17
N ARG A 193 2.65 -32.77 -14.69
CA ARG A 193 2.91 -32.95 -16.13
C ARG A 193 2.63 -34.38 -16.61
N MET A 194 2.97 -35.38 -15.81
CA MET A 194 2.66 -36.79 -16.14
C MET A 194 1.16 -37.07 -16.13
N LEU A 195 0.43 -36.51 -15.15
CA LEU A 195 -1.03 -36.66 -15.06
C LEU A 195 -1.77 -35.87 -16.17
N SER A 196 -1.24 -34.72 -16.59
CA SER A 196 -1.80 -33.95 -17.71
C SER A 196 -1.45 -34.55 -19.10
N ALA A 197 -0.50 -35.47 -19.16
CA ALA A 197 -0.10 -36.18 -20.36
C ALA A 197 -0.90 -37.50 -20.57
N GLU A 198 -1.98 -37.75 -19.81
CA GLU A 198 -2.89 -38.87 -20.13
C GLU A 198 -3.49 -38.67 -21.53
N PRO A 199 -3.42 -39.72 -22.39
CA PRO A 199 -3.80 -39.57 -23.79
C PRO A 199 -5.29 -39.27 -23.93
N GLU A 200 -5.59 -38.24 -24.73
CA GLU A 200 -6.96 -37.95 -25.17
C GLU A 200 -7.62 -39.23 -25.68
N LYS A 201 -8.72 -39.63 -25.06
CA LYS A 201 -9.52 -40.76 -25.55
C LYS A 201 -9.87 -40.53 -27.02
N PRO A 202 -9.65 -41.55 -27.93
CA PRO A 202 -9.89 -41.34 -29.35
C PRO A 202 -11.36 -40.99 -29.59
N LYS A 203 -11.61 -39.85 -30.23
CA LYS A 203 -12.95 -39.46 -30.69
C LYS A 203 -13.56 -40.56 -31.52
N LYS A 204 -14.66 -41.16 -31.04
CA LYS A 204 -15.45 -42.12 -31.82
C LYS A 204 -15.91 -41.40 -33.11
N LYS A 205 -15.42 -41.92 -34.24
CA LYS A 205 -15.93 -41.53 -35.57
C LYS A 205 -17.40 -41.94 -35.65
N GLU A 206 -18.32 -40.98 -35.61
CA GLU A 206 -19.70 -41.22 -35.99
C GLU A 206 -19.74 -41.63 -37.45
N LYS A 207 -20.14 -42.89 -37.67
CA LYS A 207 -20.46 -43.41 -39.01
C LYS A 207 -21.76 -42.71 -39.43
N LYS A 208 -21.67 -41.82 -40.43
CA LYS A 208 -22.83 -41.38 -41.18
C LYS A 208 -23.40 -42.61 -41.93
N LYS A 209 -24.67 -42.92 -41.65
CA LYS A 209 -25.57 -43.65 -42.55
C LYS A 209 -26.47 -42.63 -43.23
#